data_06e4e25dab406aa309979fb04e57fa1b
#
_entry.id   06e4e25dab406aa309979fb04e57fa1b
#
_cell.length_a   1.000
_cell.length_b   1.000
_cell.length_c   1.000
_cell.angle_alpha   90.00
_cell.angle_beta   90.00
_cell.angle_gamma   90.00
#
_symmetry.space_group_name_H-M   'P 1'
#
loop_
_entity.id
_entity.type
_entity.pdbx_description
1 polymer ?
#
loop_
_entity_poly.entity_id
_entity_poly.type
_entity_poly.pdbx_seq_one_letter_code
_entity_poly.pdbx_strand_id
1 'polypeptide(L)'
;MFSFLRAPVRLAVVVVLCLSVLAAFALKWFLDRSGSKRTLVAAALTAAALAELATIPFPWERALVPPTPYTVLATLPRGPLAEFPFYGGRVAWHLHTQYMAFSTMHWMPMLNGYSDHTPPLFRPQSFVLDSFPSNDSFRILQKARVRYVGIHWDMFGPRAEEIRLRLVPYLPYLRELAADGRMTLYEVVGFP
;
A
#
# COMPACT_ATOMS: atom_id res chain seq x y z
N MET A 1 10.91 -4.47 -27.57
CA MET A 1 10.26 -3.31 -28.21
C MET A 1 9.22 -2.62 -27.28
N PHE A 2 8.62 -3.29 -26.31
CA PHE A 2 7.60 -2.76 -25.40
C PHE A 2 8.09 -2.54 -23.96
N SER A 3 9.41 -2.35 -23.77
CA SER A 3 10.00 -2.15 -22.43
C SER A 3 9.56 -0.86 -21.73
N PHE A 4 8.96 0.09 -22.47
CA PHE A 4 8.39 1.31 -21.93
C PHE A 4 6.98 1.11 -21.33
N LEU A 5 6.31 -0.01 -21.64
CA LEU A 5 4.99 -0.33 -21.11
C LEU A 5 5.13 -1.02 -19.75
N ARG A 6 5.03 -0.25 -18.68
CA ARG A 6 5.10 -0.78 -17.30
C ARG A 6 3.96 -1.73 -16.92
N ALA A 7 2.80 -1.56 -17.56
CA ALA A 7 1.62 -2.38 -17.30
C ALA A 7 0.89 -2.65 -18.63
N PRO A 8 1.33 -3.65 -19.41
CA PRO A 8 0.68 -4.02 -20.68
C PRO A 8 -0.82 -4.30 -20.53
N VAL A 9 -1.22 -4.77 -19.34
CA VAL A 9 -2.64 -5.01 -18.99
C VAL A 9 -3.52 -3.78 -19.14
N ARG A 10 -2.96 -2.56 -19.03
CA ARG A 10 -3.72 -1.33 -19.27
C ARG A 10 -4.20 -1.18 -20.72
N LEU A 11 -3.52 -1.84 -21.67
CA LEU A 11 -3.97 -1.92 -23.06
C LEU A 11 -5.21 -2.81 -23.22
N ALA A 12 -5.47 -3.71 -22.25
CA ALA A 12 -6.69 -4.52 -22.25
C ALA A 12 -7.95 -3.66 -22.27
N VAL A 13 -7.92 -2.45 -21.70
CA VAL A 13 -9.05 -1.50 -21.75
C VAL A 13 -9.41 -1.15 -23.19
N VAL A 14 -8.40 -0.90 -24.04
CA VAL A 14 -8.62 -0.60 -25.47
C VAL A 14 -9.16 -1.84 -26.20
N VAL A 15 -8.61 -3.02 -25.91
CA VAL A 15 -9.07 -4.29 -26.49
C VAL A 15 -10.53 -4.56 -26.09
N VAL A 16 -10.87 -4.39 -24.81
CA VAL A 16 -12.25 -4.56 -24.31
C VAL A 16 -13.18 -3.57 -24.98
N LEU A 17 -12.77 -2.31 -25.15
CA LEU A 17 -13.58 -1.32 -25.88
C LEU A 17 -13.86 -1.76 -27.32
N CYS A 18 -12.84 -2.19 -28.05
CA CYS A 18 -13.00 -2.68 -29.43
C CYS A 18 -13.94 -3.91 -29.50
N LEU A 19 -13.75 -4.86 -28.59
CA LEU A 19 -14.61 -6.05 -28.50
C LEU A 19 -16.05 -5.68 -28.14
N SER A 20 -16.28 -4.69 -27.28
CA SER A 20 -17.62 -4.22 -26.92
C SER A 20 -18.34 -3.61 -28.13
N VAL A 21 -17.64 -2.86 -28.97
CA VAL A 21 -18.21 -2.30 -30.21
C VAL A 21 -18.57 -3.42 -31.19
N LEU A 22 -17.70 -4.39 -31.40
CA LEU A 22 -17.97 -5.55 -32.27
C LEU A 22 -19.16 -6.37 -31.73
N ALA A 23 -19.23 -6.60 -30.42
CA ALA A 23 -20.31 -7.30 -29.77
C ALA A 23 -21.68 -6.54 -29.97
N ALA A 24 -21.66 -5.21 -29.91
CA ALA A 24 -22.86 -4.39 -30.15
C ALA A 24 -23.38 -4.59 -31.58
N PHE A 25 -22.53 -4.62 -32.60
CA PHE A 25 -22.92 -4.91 -33.98
C PHE A 25 -23.48 -6.32 -34.15
N ALA A 26 -22.82 -7.32 -33.55
CA ALA A 26 -23.29 -8.70 -33.58
C ALA A 26 -24.66 -8.84 -32.87
N LEU A 27 -24.84 -8.20 -31.71
CA LEU A 27 -26.08 -8.20 -30.97
C LEU A 27 -27.21 -7.55 -31.77
N LYS A 28 -26.95 -6.38 -32.39
CA LYS A 28 -27.92 -5.72 -33.27
C LYS A 28 -28.37 -6.65 -34.39
N TRP A 29 -27.41 -7.25 -35.11
CA TRP A 29 -27.70 -8.18 -36.22
C TRP A 29 -28.54 -9.38 -35.74
N PHE A 30 -28.23 -9.94 -34.57
CA PHE A 30 -28.96 -11.08 -34.00
C PHE A 30 -30.38 -10.69 -33.58
N LEU A 31 -30.53 -9.53 -32.92
CA LEU A 31 -31.86 -9.02 -32.51
C LEU A 31 -32.75 -8.69 -33.69
N ASP A 32 -32.21 -8.12 -34.77
CA ASP A 32 -32.97 -7.79 -35.99
C ASP A 32 -33.52 -9.07 -36.67
N ARG A 33 -32.84 -10.24 -36.47
CA ARG A 33 -33.30 -11.53 -36.96
C ARG A 33 -34.32 -12.23 -36.05
N SER A 34 -34.45 -11.81 -34.82
CA SER A 34 -35.27 -12.49 -33.80
C SER A 34 -36.78 -12.19 -33.94
N GLY A 35 -37.19 -11.27 -34.83
CA GLY A 35 -38.55 -10.95 -35.11
C GLY A 35 -39.38 -10.60 -33.85
N SER A 36 -40.52 -11.27 -33.66
CA SER A 36 -41.40 -11.06 -32.50
C SER A 36 -40.79 -11.45 -31.17
N LYS A 37 -39.71 -12.24 -31.15
CA LYS A 37 -39.01 -12.70 -29.94
C LYS A 37 -37.87 -11.76 -29.52
N ARG A 38 -37.70 -10.62 -30.20
CA ARG A 38 -36.59 -9.67 -29.96
C ARG A 38 -36.44 -9.28 -28.50
N THR A 39 -37.53 -8.90 -27.83
CA THR A 39 -37.52 -8.49 -26.43
C THR A 39 -37.11 -9.63 -25.50
N LEU A 40 -37.62 -10.83 -25.73
CA LEU A 40 -37.29 -12.01 -24.95
C LEU A 40 -35.78 -12.37 -25.08
N VAL A 41 -35.28 -12.35 -26.32
CA VAL A 41 -33.86 -12.60 -26.60
C VAL A 41 -32.96 -11.54 -25.96
N ALA A 42 -33.33 -10.26 -26.06
CA ALA A 42 -32.57 -9.19 -25.40
C ALA A 42 -32.57 -9.36 -23.89
N ALA A 43 -33.69 -9.67 -23.26
CA ALA A 43 -33.80 -9.91 -21.84
C ALA A 43 -32.93 -11.12 -21.40
N ALA A 44 -32.97 -12.23 -22.14
CA ALA A 44 -32.20 -13.42 -21.86
C ALA A 44 -30.66 -13.15 -21.94
N LEU A 45 -30.22 -12.45 -22.98
CA LEU A 45 -28.82 -12.08 -23.16
C LEU A 45 -28.32 -11.12 -22.05
N THR A 46 -29.16 -10.15 -21.69
CA THR A 46 -28.88 -9.23 -20.58
C THR A 46 -28.76 -9.99 -19.25
N ALA A 47 -29.72 -10.89 -18.97
CA ALA A 47 -29.71 -11.71 -17.76
C ALA A 47 -28.46 -12.61 -17.70
N ALA A 48 -28.06 -13.23 -18.83
CA ALA A 48 -26.87 -14.03 -18.92
C ALA A 48 -25.60 -13.21 -18.66
N ALA A 49 -25.48 -12.01 -19.25
CA ALA A 49 -24.35 -11.12 -19.01
C ALA A 49 -24.28 -10.65 -17.56
N LEU A 50 -25.43 -10.32 -16.95
CA LEU A 50 -25.48 -9.96 -15.53
C LEU A 50 -25.10 -11.14 -14.62
N ALA A 51 -25.52 -12.35 -14.96
CA ALA A 51 -25.16 -13.55 -14.20
C ALA A 51 -23.64 -13.86 -14.30
N GLU A 52 -23.03 -13.67 -15.47
CA GLU A 52 -21.59 -13.83 -15.67
C GLU A 52 -20.78 -12.78 -14.89
N LEU A 53 -21.26 -11.54 -14.84
CA LEU A 53 -20.61 -10.45 -14.11
C LEU A 53 -20.87 -10.51 -12.59
N ALA A 54 -21.83 -11.30 -12.15
CA ALA A 54 -22.18 -11.44 -10.73
C ALA A 54 -21.12 -12.25 -10.00
N THR A 55 -20.19 -11.55 -9.34
CA THR A 55 -19.20 -12.18 -8.44
C THR A 55 -19.86 -12.48 -7.10
N ILE A 56 -20.34 -13.74 -6.92
CA ILE A 56 -21.01 -14.16 -5.68
C ILE A 56 -20.26 -15.39 -5.12
N PRO A 57 -19.74 -15.35 -3.87
CA PRO A 57 -19.78 -14.20 -2.95
C PRO A 57 -18.81 -13.08 -3.38
N PHE A 58 -19.20 -11.82 -3.13
CA PHE A 58 -18.34 -10.69 -3.37
C PHE A 58 -17.11 -10.79 -2.44
N PRO A 59 -15.87 -10.67 -2.95
CA PRO A 59 -14.67 -10.80 -2.14
C PRO A 59 -14.49 -9.53 -1.28
N TRP A 60 -15.18 -9.51 -0.13
CA TRP A 60 -15.01 -8.45 0.85
C TRP A 60 -13.68 -8.63 1.57
N GLU A 61 -12.81 -7.67 1.43
CA GLU A 61 -11.62 -7.57 2.29
C GLU A 61 -11.92 -6.66 3.47
N ARG A 62 -11.35 -7.03 4.63
CA ARG A 62 -11.47 -6.17 5.81
C ARG A 62 -10.72 -4.87 5.57
N ALA A 63 -11.36 -3.74 5.85
CA ALA A 63 -10.68 -2.45 5.85
C ALA A 63 -9.50 -2.49 6.83
N LEU A 64 -8.39 -1.90 6.42
CA LEU A 64 -7.23 -1.72 7.30
C LEU A 64 -7.64 -0.83 8.48
N VAL A 65 -7.49 -1.35 9.69
CA VAL A 65 -7.72 -0.59 10.92
C VAL A 65 -6.38 -0.01 11.37
N PRO A 66 -6.22 1.33 11.28
CA PRO A 66 -4.98 1.96 11.70
C PRO A 66 -4.76 1.82 13.20
N PRO A 67 -3.49 1.69 13.65
CA PRO A 67 -3.15 1.69 15.06
C PRO A 67 -3.54 2.99 15.77
N THR A 68 -3.92 2.87 17.05
CA THR A 68 -4.32 4.03 17.88
C THR A 68 -3.24 5.11 18.02
N PRO A 69 -1.91 4.82 18.08
CA PRO A 69 -0.87 5.84 18.15
C PRO A 69 -0.91 6.89 17.03
N TYR A 70 -1.51 6.61 15.90
CA TYR A 70 -1.69 7.62 14.83
C TYR A 70 -2.62 8.77 15.21
N THR A 71 -3.56 8.56 16.12
CA THR A 71 -4.41 9.65 16.63
C THR A 71 -3.59 10.65 17.46
N VAL A 72 -2.61 10.14 18.22
CA VAL A 72 -1.64 10.99 18.93
C VAL A 72 -0.74 11.71 17.92
N LEU A 73 -0.18 10.97 16.95
CA LEU A 73 0.69 11.54 15.91
C LEU A 73 0.00 12.69 15.15
N ALA A 74 -1.29 12.57 14.86
CA ALA A 74 -2.06 13.62 14.17
C ALA A 74 -2.14 14.94 14.93
N THR A 75 -1.96 14.94 16.27
CA THR A 75 -1.96 16.15 17.11
C THR A 75 -0.58 16.77 17.31
N LEU A 76 0.47 16.08 16.88
CA LEU A 76 1.85 16.52 17.10
C LEU A 76 2.31 17.52 16.02
N PRO A 77 3.34 18.32 16.30
CA PRO A 77 3.94 19.19 15.31
C PRO A 77 4.44 18.41 14.11
N ARG A 78 4.19 18.94 12.91
CA ARG A 78 4.57 18.29 11.65
C ARG A 78 6.07 18.01 11.58
N GLY A 79 6.45 16.81 11.23
CA GLY A 79 7.84 16.36 11.09
C GLY A 79 7.97 15.06 10.33
N PRO A 80 9.16 14.73 9.77
CA PRO A 80 9.38 13.51 9.05
C PRO A 80 9.22 12.27 9.92
N LEU A 81 8.51 11.28 9.42
CA LEU A 81 8.19 9.99 10.03
C LEU A 81 8.90 8.86 9.29
N ALA A 82 9.41 7.90 10.02
CA ALA A 82 9.84 6.60 9.47
C ALA A 82 9.06 5.47 10.14
N GLU A 83 8.50 4.58 9.32
CA GLU A 83 7.71 3.43 9.77
C GLU A 83 8.51 2.13 9.62
N PHE A 84 8.44 1.28 10.62
CA PHE A 84 9.12 -0.02 10.62
C PHE A 84 8.16 -1.17 10.91
N PRO A 85 8.39 -2.36 10.26
CA PRO A 85 9.52 -2.74 9.43
C PRO A 85 9.65 -1.92 8.15
N PHE A 86 10.88 -1.56 7.78
CA PHE A 86 11.15 -0.93 6.50
C PHE A 86 11.47 -2.03 5.48
N TYR A 87 10.82 -1.99 4.33
CA TYR A 87 10.96 -3.04 3.34
C TYR A 87 12.02 -2.68 2.30
N GLY A 88 13.22 -3.27 2.44
CA GLY A 88 14.39 -2.95 1.60
C GLY A 88 14.32 -3.55 0.20
N GLY A 89 13.71 -4.72 0.03
CA GLY A 89 13.65 -5.43 -1.24
C GLY A 89 12.54 -4.93 -2.15
N ARG A 90 12.84 -4.77 -3.46
CA ARG A 90 11.86 -4.28 -4.46
C ARG A 90 10.55 -5.09 -4.49
N VAL A 91 10.63 -6.40 -4.24
CA VAL A 91 9.45 -7.29 -4.21
C VAL A 91 8.51 -6.93 -3.05
N ALA A 92 9.07 -6.44 -1.94
CA ALA A 92 8.31 -6.09 -0.74
C ALA A 92 7.93 -4.59 -0.65
N TRP A 93 8.39 -3.74 -1.57
CA TRP A 93 8.09 -2.30 -1.51
C TRP A 93 6.60 -1.96 -1.54
N HIS A 94 5.78 -2.80 -2.17
CA HIS A 94 4.33 -2.61 -2.17
C HIS A 94 3.73 -2.63 -0.75
N LEU A 95 4.40 -3.26 0.23
CA LEU A 95 3.95 -3.28 1.62
C LEU A 95 4.00 -1.89 2.28
N HIS A 96 4.81 -0.94 1.75
CA HIS A 96 4.76 0.45 2.18
C HIS A 96 3.41 1.13 1.88
N THR A 97 2.59 0.58 0.97
CA THR A 97 1.26 1.14 0.67
C THR A 97 0.35 1.14 1.88
N GLN A 98 0.52 0.21 2.83
CA GLN A 98 -0.22 0.20 4.08
C GLN A 98 0.08 1.44 4.93
N TYR A 99 1.36 1.80 5.07
CA TYR A 99 1.75 3.04 5.77
C TYR A 99 1.24 4.28 5.04
N MET A 100 1.28 4.26 3.70
CA MET A 100 0.72 5.35 2.89
C MET A 100 -0.79 5.50 3.11
N ALA A 101 -1.53 4.39 3.22
CA ALA A 101 -2.96 4.43 3.56
C ALA A 101 -3.18 5.00 4.97
N PHE A 102 -2.40 4.58 5.95
CA PHE A 102 -2.48 5.11 7.32
C PHE A 102 -2.08 6.59 7.41
N SER A 103 -1.19 7.06 6.53
CA SER A 103 -0.74 8.47 6.52
C SER A 103 -1.88 9.46 6.30
N THR A 104 -2.99 9.04 5.75
CA THR A 104 -4.20 9.88 5.59
C THR A 104 -4.78 10.35 6.92
N MET A 105 -4.41 9.72 8.04
CA MET A 105 -4.84 10.13 9.38
C MET A 105 -4.00 11.26 9.97
N HIS A 106 -2.71 11.32 9.65
CA HIS A 106 -1.77 12.25 10.31
C HIS A 106 -1.07 13.22 9.35
N TRP A 107 -1.05 12.93 8.06
CA TRP A 107 -0.44 13.76 7.00
C TRP A 107 1.02 14.18 7.26
N MET A 108 1.77 13.37 8.02
CA MET A 108 3.21 13.60 8.22
C MET A 108 3.98 13.23 6.95
N PRO A 109 5.06 13.97 6.62
CA PRO A 109 5.98 13.54 5.57
C PRO A 109 6.65 12.23 5.99
N MET A 110 6.71 11.23 5.09
CA MET A 110 7.21 9.90 5.41
C MET A 110 8.44 9.54 4.59
N LEU A 111 9.36 8.77 5.19
CA LEU A 111 10.43 8.12 4.45
C LEU A 111 9.93 6.92 3.65
N ASN A 112 8.91 6.25 4.17
CA ASN A 112 8.27 5.12 3.52
C ASN A 112 7.49 5.59 2.30
N GLY A 113 7.54 4.81 1.23
CA GLY A 113 6.77 5.12 0.04
C GLY A 113 6.82 4.02 -1.00
N TYR A 114 5.83 4.01 -1.88
CA TYR A 114 5.77 3.16 -3.04
C TYR A 114 5.24 3.96 -4.22
N SER A 115 6.02 4.02 -5.28
CA SER A 115 5.69 4.78 -6.48
C SER A 115 6.35 4.13 -7.70
N ASP A 116 5.81 4.43 -8.86
CA ASP A 116 6.42 4.05 -10.14
C ASP A 116 7.75 4.75 -10.38
N HIS A 117 7.92 5.94 -9.83
CA HIS A 117 9.18 6.66 -9.85
C HIS A 117 9.88 6.54 -8.49
N THR A 118 11.02 5.88 -8.49
CA THR A 118 11.82 5.67 -7.27
C THR A 118 13.00 6.62 -7.28
N PRO A 119 13.15 7.51 -6.28
CA PRO A 119 14.32 8.37 -6.16
C PRO A 119 15.62 7.54 -6.12
N PRO A 120 16.73 8.01 -6.72
CA PRO A 120 17.97 7.23 -6.82
C PRO A 120 18.51 6.74 -5.47
N LEU A 121 18.36 7.55 -4.42
CA LEU A 121 18.83 7.21 -3.07
C LEU A 121 17.89 6.28 -2.30
N PHE A 122 16.63 6.13 -2.72
CA PHE A 122 15.66 5.33 -1.98
C PHE A 122 16.09 3.86 -1.88
N ARG A 123 16.53 3.27 -2.99
CA ARG A 123 16.91 1.86 -3.02
C ARG A 123 18.07 1.51 -2.07
N PRO A 124 19.24 2.17 -2.13
CA PRO A 124 20.32 1.87 -1.18
C PRO A 124 19.92 2.16 0.27
N GLN A 125 19.17 3.23 0.52
CA GLN A 125 18.71 3.57 1.87
C GLN A 125 17.70 2.57 2.41
N SER A 126 16.78 2.06 1.59
CA SER A 126 15.77 1.07 2.01
C SER A 126 16.41 -0.23 2.50
N PHE A 127 17.50 -0.70 1.88
CA PHE A 127 18.23 -1.87 2.36
C PHE A 127 18.87 -1.65 3.73
N VAL A 128 19.41 -0.46 3.99
CA VAL A 128 19.98 -0.13 5.28
C VAL A 128 18.87 0.01 6.34
N LEU A 129 17.76 0.67 5.99
CA LEU A 129 16.62 0.82 6.90
C LEU A 129 15.92 -0.51 7.22
N ASP A 130 15.97 -1.50 6.32
CA ASP A 130 15.46 -2.86 6.56
C ASP A 130 16.23 -3.57 7.69
N SER A 131 17.48 -3.16 7.96
CA SER A 131 18.30 -3.66 9.07
C SER A 131 18.05 -2.95 10.40
N PHE A 132 17.02 -2.10 10.49
CA PHE A 132 16.68 -1.40 11.75
C PHE A 132 16.36 -2.41 12.89
N PRO A 133 16.78 -2.08 14.13
CA PRO A 133 17.62 -0.98 14.56
C PRO A 133 19.13 -1.30 14.37
N SER A 134 19.86 -0.33 13.82
CA SER A 134 21.31 -0.39 13.64
C SER A 134 21.89 1.03 13.58
N ASN A 135 23.19 1.19 13.86
CA ASN A 135 23.85 2.50 13.76
C ASN A 135 23.69 3.12 12.35
N ASP A 136 23.76 2.30 11.32
CA ASP A 136 23.63 2.78 9.95
C ASP A 136 22.19 3.22 9.62
N SER A 137 21.17 2.51 10.15
CA SER A 137 19.79 2.97 10.03
C SER A 137 19.56 4.31 10.75
N PHE A 138 20.11 4.48 11.97
CA PHE A 138 20.02 5.75 12.69
C PHE A 138 20.74 6.90 11.99
N ARG A 139 21.87 6.65 11.32
CA ARG A 139 22.54 7.66 10.47
C ARG A 139 21.65 8.12 9.31
N ILE A 140 20.86 7.22 8.70
CA ILE A 140 19.90 7.60 7.65
C ILE A 140 18.78 8.44 8.27
N LEU A 141 18.22 8.03 9.41
CA LEU A 141 17.20 8.80 10.13
C LEU A 141 17.69 10.21 10.45
N GLN A 142 18.95 10.35 10.92
CA GLN A 142 19.57 11.63 11.20
C GLN A 142 19.69 12.51 9.94
N LYS A 143 20.23 11.96 8.85
CA LYS A 143 20.37 12.70 7.58
C LYS A 143 19.02 13.15 7.02
N ALA A 144 17.99 12.33 7.19
CA ALA A 144 16.63 12.65 6.78
C ALA A 144 15.88 13.53 7.79
N ARG A 145 16.52 13.90 8.90
CA ARG A 145 15.93 14.69 9.99
C ARG A 145 14.62 14.10 10.49
N VAL A 146 14.57 12.77 10.61
CA VAL A 146 13.39 12.06 11.09
C VAL A 146 13.11 12.51 12.51
N ARG A 147 11.86 12.92 12.75
CA ARG A 147 11.38 13.33 14.05
C ARG A 147 10.63 12.22 14.76
N TYR A 148 9.89 11.42 14.01
CA TYR A 148 9.04 10.39 14.57
C TYR A 148 9.39 9.02 13.97
N VAL A 149 9.30 7.99 14.81
CA VAL A 149 9.50 6.60 14.42
C VAL A 149 8.30 5.79 14.87
N GLY A 150 7.65 5.12 13.92
CA GLY A 150 6.58 4.16 14.16
C GLY A 150 7.11 2.74 14.05
N ILE A 151 6.94 1.91 15.08
CA ILE A 151 7.37 0.51 15.07
C ILE A 151 6.14 -0.38 15.20
N HIS A 152 5.80 -1.09 14.11
CA HIS A 152 4.66 -2.01 14.04
C HIS A 152 5.09 -3.42 14.42
N TRP A 153 4.85 -3.79 15.66
CA TRP A 153 5.26 -5.08 16.21
C TRP A 153 4.55 -6.26 15.54
N ASP A 154 3.28 -6.10 15.21
CA ASP A 154 2.48 -7.09 14.49
C ASP A 154 3.02 -7.38 13.09
N MET A 155 3.60 -6.40 12.41
CA MET A 155 4.20 -6.55 11.09
C MET A 155 5.59 -7.22 11.10
N PHE A 156 6.29 -7.18 12.23
CA PHE A 156 7.53 -7.95 12.40
C PHE A 156 7.25 -9.44 12.59
N GLY A 157 6.04 -9.82 13.00
CA GLY A 157 5.67 -11.21 13.25
C GLY A 157 6.59 -11.90 14.24
N PRO A 158 7.14 -13.11 13.93
CA PRO A 158 8.04 -13.85 14.83
C PRO A 158 9.33 -13.11 15.18
N ARG A 159 9.74 -12.11 14.39
CA ARG A 159 10.95 -11.33 14.63
C ARG A 159 10.77 -10.20 15.65
N ALA A 160 9.55 -9.94 16.12
CA ALA A 160 9.24 -8.80 16.98
C ALA A 160 10.11 -8.79 18.25
N GLU A 161 10.30 -9.94 18.93
CA GLU A 161 11.09 -10.03 20.15
C GLU A 161 12.60 -9.81 19.89
N GLU A 162 13.12 -10.35 18.80
CA GLU A 162 14.51 -10.08 18.39
C GLU A 162 14.73 -8.57 18.18
N ILE A 163 13.80 -7.91 17.48
CA ILE A 163 13.88 -6.47 17.21
C ILE A 163 13.77 -5.66 18.51
N ARG A 164 12.90 -6.07 19.46
CA ARG A 164 12.80 -5.44 20.79
C ARG A 164 14.14 -5.47 21.52
N LEU A 165 14.80 -6.63 21.57
CA LEU A 165 16.11 -6.78 22.20
C LEU A 165 17.17 -5.93 21.50
N ARG A 166 17.19 -5.92 20.18
CA ARG A 166 18.11 -5.09 19.39
C ARG A 166 17.85 -3.59 19.54
N LEU A 167 16.64 -3.18 19.90
CA LEU A 167 16.27 -1.78 20.10
C LEU A 167 16.78 -1.23 21.44
N VAL A 168 17.01 -2.08 22.45
CA VAL A 168 17.41 -1.66 23.81
C VAL A 168 18.56 -0.64 23.82
N PRO A 169 19.69 -0.83 23.10
CA PRO A 169 20.78 0.15 23.09
C PRO A 169 20.40 1.52 22.51
N TYR A 170 19.31 1.59 21.75
CA TYR A 170 18.87 2.81 21.06
C TYR A 170 17.73 3.54 21.79
N LEU A 171 17.13 2.92 22.82
CA LEU A 171 16.07 3.54 23.61
C LEU A 171 16.44 4.91 24.22
N PRO A 172 17.70 5.18 24.64
CA PRO A 172 18.08 6.52 25.12
C PRO A 172 17.87 7.64 24.09
N TYR A 173 17.80 7.32 22.81
CA TYR A 173 17.57 8.28 21.72
C TYR A 173 16.12 8.39 21.30
N LEU A 174 15.23 7.59 21.91
CA LEU A 174 13.80 7.47 21.55
C LEU A 174 12.94 7.76 22.77
N ARG A 175 12.03 8.74 22.64
CA ARG A 175 11.03 9.01 23.66
C ARG A 175 9.69 8.41 23.20
N GLU A 176 9.17 7.47 23.94
CA GLU A 176 7.86 6.89 23.67
C GLU A 176 6.77 7.95 23.83
N LEU A 177 5.89 8.04 22.84
CA LEU A 177 4.76 8.97 22.81
C LEU A 177 3.42 8.25 23.00
N ALA A 178 3.28 7.07 22.39
CA ALA A 178 2.07 6.27 22.47
C ALA A 178 2.35 4.81 22.06
N ALA A 179 1.59 3.88 22.63
CA ALA A 179 1.62 2.46 22.25
C ALA A 179 0.23 1.84 22.40
N ASP A 180 -0.10 0.82 21.55
CA ASP A 180 -1.36 0.06 21.62
C ASP A 180 -1.16 -1.46 21.51
N GLY A 181 0.04 -1.95 21.75
CA GLY A 181 0.41 -3.37 21.62
C GLY A 181 0.70 -3.82 20.19
N ARG A 182 0.11 -3.19 19.17
CA ARG A 182 0.41 -3.43 17.75
C ARG A 182 1.54 -2.53 17.26
N MET A 183 1.55 -1.29 17.73
CA MET A 183 2.50 -0.26 17.33
C MET A 183 2.98 0.53 18.53
N THR A 184 4.25 0.94 18.52
CA THR A 184 4.78 1.98 19.40
C THR A 184 5.28 3.15 18.57
N LEU A 185 4.84 4.34 18.94
CA LEU A 185 5.26 5.61 18.35
C LEU A 185 6.31 6.28 19.24
N TYR A 186 7.43 6.65 18.66
CA TYR A 186 8.52 7.36 19.34
C TYR A 186 8.78 8.72 18.70
N GLU A 187 9.22 9.67 19.52
CA GLU A 187 9.94 10.85 19.05
C GLU A 187 11.45 10.61 19.16
N VAL A 188 12.18 11.00 18.14
CA VAL A 188 13.65 10.94 18.13
C VAL A 188 14.18 12.13 18.89
N VAL A 189 14.81 11.90 20.04
CA VAL A 189 15.38 12.95 20.92
C VAL A 189 16.89 13.08 20.79
N GLY A 190 17.53 12.16 20.07
CA GLY A 190 18.96 12.15 19.79
C GLY A 190 19.35 11.05 18.81
N PHE A 191 20.65 10.91 18.58
CA PHE A 191 21.20 9.88 17.68
C PHE A 191 22.44 9.29 18.30
N PRO A 192 22.72 7.97 18.09
CA PRO A 192 23.92 7.28 18.56
C PRO A 192 25.18 7.76 17.88
#